data_6e3343a7e255f36d63db10c4fdf2470c
#
_entry.id   6e3343a7e255f36d63db10c4fdf2470c
#
_cell.length_a   1.000
_cell.length_b   1.000
_cell.length_c   1.000
_cell.angle_alpha   90.00
_cell.angle_beta   90.00
_cell.angle_gamma   90.00
#
_symmetry.space_group_name_H-M   'P 1'
#
loop_
_entity.id
_entity.type
_entity.pdbx_description
1 polymer ?
#
loop_
_entity_poly.entity_id
_entity_poly.type
_entity_poly.pdbx_seq_one_letter_code
_entity_poly.pdbx_strand_id
1 'polypeptide(L)'
;PQFLRAPTIFQKYYEQGAKIAIVTAKDKLRKLLSHGLNFNDSRAICFSSEKSDQASISENGMDNINDWLGMDVPDVYSQGLSEFVMAAGVKLLHEFKPDIMYLSTTDFIQHKYAPGDQVANTFYAMFDKYIGELNINNNSIIITADHGMQPKSKADGSPNAIYLQDILDKKFGNNSSKVILPITDPYVVHHGALGSFATIYLKDKSKINETMEEIKKIKEIEVVVSNEVGCEEYDLPKDRMGDIICMSSQYTTIGSSESSHDLSKLKEPLRSHGGLHEREVPFISNKKINSFLSDKKLNNYDAFYYAIAGAM
;
A
#
# COMPACT_ATOMS: atom_id res chain seq x y z
N PRO A 1 13.59 7.68 9.33
CA PRO A 1 12.91 6.39 9.54
C PRO A 1 13.73 5.45 10.41
N GLN A 2 13.67 5.66 11.72
CA GLN A 2 14.40 4.82 12.71
C GLN A 2 13.99 3.34 12.70
N PHE A 3 12.89 3.00 12.02
CA PHE A 3 12.36 1.63 11.94
C PHE A 3 12.74 0.89 10.66
N LEU A 4 13.46 1.52 9.72
CA LEU A 4 14.05 0.81 8.60
C LEU A 4 15.22 -0.05 9.09
N ARG A 5 15.19 -1.35 8.74
CA ARG A 5 16.21 -2.33 9.16
C ARG A 5 17.32 -2.51 8.13
N ALA A 6 17.10 -2.00 6.93
CA ALA A 6 18.03 -2.07 5.83
C ALA A 6 18.01 -0.76 5.02
N PRO A 7 19.04 -0.46 4.26
CA PRO A 7 19.01 0.61 3.27
C PRO A 7 17.88 0.40 2.26
N THR A 8 17.35 1.48 1.71
CA THR A 8 16.39 1.36 0.59
C THR A 8 17.10 0.84 -0.66
N ILE A 9 16.34 0.20 -1.55
CA ILE A 9 16.88 -0.23 -2.85
C ILE A 9 17.37 0.99 -3.65
N PHE A 10 16.68 2.12 -3.56
CA PHE A 10 17.07 3.37 -4.22
C PHE A 10 18.39 3.90 -3.71
N GLN A 11 18.64 3.86 -2.38
CA GLN A 11 19.92 4.21 -1.80
C GLN A 11 21.04 3.35 -2.40
N LYS A 12 20.82 2.03 -2.53
CA LYS A 12 21.84 1.12 -3.06
C LYS A 12 22.20 1.42 -4.51
N TYR A 13 21.24 1.70 -5.38
CA TYR A 13 21.52 2.09 -6.76
C TYR A 13 22.11 3.48 -6.86
N TYR A 14 21.65 4.41 -6.03
CA TYR A 14 22.22 5.75 -5.95
C TYR A 14 23.71 5.72 -5.56
N GLU A 15 24.09 4.91 -4.55
CA GLU A 15 25.50 4.68 -4.14
C GLU A 15 26.35 4.11 -5.29
N GLN A 16 25.75 3.39 -6.23
CA GLN A 16 26.39 2.86 -7.43
C GLN A 16 26.43 3.85 -8.62
N GLY A 17 25.96 5.07 -8.42
CA GLY A 17 26.01 6.13 -9.42
C GLY A 17 24.74 6.32 -10.24
N ALA A 18 23.68 5.55 -10.00
CA ALA A 18 22.43 5.66 -10.75
C ALA A 18 21.71 6.99 -10.48
N LYS A 19 21.02 7.49 -11.52
CA LYS A 19 20.06 8.60 -11.43
C LYS A 19 18.70 8.04 -11.03
N ILE A 20 18.14 8.56 -9.94
CA ILE A 20 16.92 8.04 -9.31
C ILE A 20 15.79 9.06 -9.41
N ALA A 21 14.62 8.63 -9.90
CA ALA A 21 13.39 9.41 -9.84
C ALA A 21 12.31 8.65 -9.05
N ILE A 22 11.71 9.29 -8.06
CA ILE A 22 10.64 8.74 -7.26
C ILE A 22 9.50 9.75 -7.20
N VAL A 23 8.32 9.36 -7.66
CA VAL A 23 7.10 10.16 -7.51
C VAL A 23 6.04 9.32 -6.83
N THR A 24 5.51 9.82 -5.73
CA THR A 24 4.48 9.14 -4.95
C THR A 24 3.21 9.97 -4.85
N ALA A 25 2.07 9.33 -4.73
CA ALA A 25 0.83 10.03 -4.42
C ALA A 25 0.88 10.63 -3.00
N LYS A 26 1.43 9.88 -2.02
CA LYS A 26 1.43 10.24 -0.60
C LYS A 26 2.83 10.61 -0.08
N ASP A 27 2.91 11.72 0.67
CA ASP A 27 4.17 12.25 1.19
C ASP A 27 4.83 11.33 2.26
N LYS A 28 4.02 10.59 3.00
CA LYS A 28 4.54 9.61 3.97
C LYS A 28 5.42 8.55 3.29
N LEU A 29 4.99 8.03 2.15
CA LEU A 29 5.77 7.06 1.37
C LEU A 29 7.02 7.72 0.76
N ARG A 30 6.89 8.93 0.19
CA ARG A 30 8.03 9.71 -0.31
C ARG A 30 9.16 9.81 0.73
N LYS A 31 8.81 10.18 1.99
CA LYS A 31 9.77 10.28 3.10
C LYS A 31 10.48 8.98 3.44
N LEU A 32 9.80 7.84 3.28
CA LEU A 32 10.42 6.53 3.49
C LEU A 32 11.39 6.17 2.36
N LEU A 33 10.96 6.36 1.12
CA LEU A 33 11.72 5.97 -0.08
C LEU A 33 12.93 6.87 -0.33
N SER A 34 12.86 8.15 0.05
CA SER A 34 13.97 9.10 -0.08
C SER A 34 15.13 8.86 0.90
N HIS A 35 14.97 7.95 1.85
CA HIS A 35 16.00 7.70 2.84
C HIS A 35 17.30 7.21 2.20
N GLY A 36 18.41 7.90 2.51
CA GLY A 36 19.74 7.61 1.96
C GLY A 36 20.04 8.25 0.60
N LEU A 37 19.12 9.04 0.03
CA LEU A 37 19.39 9.85 -1.17
C LEU A 37 19.98 11.21 -0.79
N ASN A 38 20.88 11.73 -1.63
CA ASN A 38 21.37 13.11 -1.57
C ASN A 38 20.82 13.89 -2.77
N PHE A 39 20.17 15.00 -2.50
CA PHE A 39 19.52 15.81 -3.53
C PHE A 39 20.38 16.96 -4.06
N ASN A 40 21.58 17.18 -3.51
CA ASN A 40 22.44 18.31 -3.88
C ASN A 40 23.35 18.04 -5.10
N ASP A 41 23.40 16.80 -5.58
CA ASP A 41 24.27 16.40 -6.71
C ASP A 41 23.52 16.16 -8.02
N SER A 42 22.24 16.53 -8.07
CA SER A 42 21.37 16.42 -9.25
C SER A 42 21.17 15.00 -9.80
N ARG A 43 21.43 13.96 -8.99
CA ARG A 43 21.22 12.55 -9.36
C ARG A 43 19.96 11.93 -8.76
N ALA A 44 19.26 12.64 -7.88
CA ALA A 44 18.03 12.15 -7.29
C ALA A 44 16.93 13.22 -7.35
N ILE A 45 15.73 12.79 -7.71
CA ILE A 45 14.47 13.54 -7.59
C ILE A 45 13.47 12.66 -6.84
N CYS A 46 12.87 13.17 -5.76
CA CYS A 46 11.88 12.44 -4.99
C CYS A 46 10.84 13.40 -4.40
N PHE A 47 9.60 13.36 -4.90
CA PHE A 47 8.52 14.21 -4.42
C PHE A 47 7.18 13.46 -4.38
N SER A 48 6.17 14.07 -3.76
CA SER A 48 4.80 13.56 -3.75
C SER A 48 3.84 14.54 -4.41
N SER A 49 2.79 14.03 -5.06
CA SER A 49 1.72 14.88 -5.59
C SER A 49 0.95 15.58 -4.48
N GLU A 50 0.78 14.93 -3.32
CA GLU A 50 0.09 15.49 -2.14
C GLU A 50 0.76 16.76 -1.59
N LYS A 51 2.07 16.93 -1.76
CA LYS A 51 2.89 18.03 -1.25
C LYS A 51 3.78 18.64 -2.31
N SER A 52 3.34 18.62 -3.57
CA SER A 52 4.12 19.13 -4.70
C SER A 52 4.44 20.63 -4.60
N ASP A 53 3.55 21.41 -3.98
CA ASP A 53 3.71 22.84 -3.69
C ASP A 53 4.75 23.16 -2.61
N GLN A 54 5.15 22.17 -1.81
CA GLN A 54 6.12 22.30 -0.70
C GLN A 54 7.49 21.72 -1.07
N ALA A 55 7.66 21.29 -2.31
CA ALA A 55 8.92 20.71 -2.75
C ALA A 55 10.05 21.74 -2.80
N SER A 56 11.24 21.31 -2.42
CA SER A 56 12.46 22.12 -2.45
C SER A 56 13.61 21.32 -3.04
N ILE A 57 14.58 22.02 -3.61
CA ILE A 57 15.79 21.39 -4.15
C ILE A 57 16.50 20.56 -3.07
N SER A 58 16.61 21.09 -1.85
CA SER A 58 17.35 20.44 -0.76
C SER A 58 16.72 19.13 -0.26
N GLU A 59 15.38 19.01 -0.32
CA GLU A 59 14.65 17.83 0.21
C GLU A 59 14.11 16.91 -0.89
N ASN A 60 13.98 17.41 -2.11
CA ASN A 60 13.32 16.73 -3.20
C ASN A 60 14.16 16.63 -4.49
N GLY A 61 15.27 17.39 -4.58
CA GLY A 61 16.07 17.51 -5.80
C GLY A 61 15.45 18.39 -6.88
N MET A 62 14.27 18.97 -6.60
CA MET A 62 13.51 19.81 -7.51
C MET A 62 12.54 20.69 -6.71
N ASP A 63 12.27 21.90 -7.20
CA ASP A 63 11.23 22.82 -6.72
C ASP A 63 10.27 23.22 -7.84
N ASN A 64 9.30 24.09 -7.54
CA ASN A 64 8.33 24.63 -8.51
C ASN A 64 7.63 23.53 -9.35
N ILE A 65 7.35 22.40 -8.74
CA ILE A 65 6.86 21.18 -9.42
C ILE A 65 5.54 21.43 -10.13
N ASN A 66 4.64 22.20 -9.53
CA ASN A 66 3.33 22.49 -10.10
C ASN A 66 3.45 23.30 -11.40
N ASP A 67 4.26 24.36 -11.40
CA ASP A 67 4.51 25.15 -12.60
C ASP A 67 5.26 24.35 -13.66
N TRP A 68 6.27 23.56 -13.23
CA TRP A 68 6.99 22.67 -14.13
C TRP A 68 6.07 21.65 -14.79
N LEU A 69 5.15 21.03 -14.05
CA LEU A 69 4.24 20.03 -14.60
C LEU A 69 3.04 20.67 -15.34
N GLY A 70 2.68 21.90 -14.98
CA GLY A 70 1.48 22.58 -15.45
C GLY A 70 0.19 22.03 -14.82
N MET A 71 0.28 21.52 -13.59
CA MET A 71 -0.83 20.96 -12.83
C MET A 71 -0.87 21.53 -11.42
N ASP A 72 -2.05 21.88 -10.94
CA ASP A 72 -2.27 22.29 -9.55
C ASP A 72 -2.09 21.10 -8.58
N VAL A 73 -1.92 21.41 -7.27
CA VAL A 73 -1.93 20.36 -6.23
C VAL A 73 -3.28 19.64 -6.24
N PRO A 74 -3.32 18.33 -6.49
CA PRO A 74 -4.58 17.61 -6.55
C PRO A 74 -5.24 17.47 -5.17
N ASP A 75 -6.58 17.38 -5.16
CA ASP A 75 -7.31 17.01 -3.94
C ASP A 75 -6.88 15.62 -3.45
N VAL A 76 -6.68 15.50 -2.13
CA VAL A 76 -6.20 14.26 -1.48
C VAL A 76 -7.15 13.08 -1.71
N TYR A 77 -8.43 13.36 -1.92
CA TYR A 77 -9.49 12.38 -2.18
C TYR A 77 -9.96 12.40 -3.64
N SER A 78 -9.01 12.48 -4.58
CA SER A 78 -9.31 12.45 -6.02
C SER A 78 -8.39 11.49 -6.77
N GLN A 79 -8.81 11.10 -7.98
CA GLN A 79 -7.94 10.39 -8.93
C GLN A 79 -6.75 11.26 -9.38
N GLY A 80 -6.87 12.57 -9.24
CA GLY A 80 -5.85 13.53 -9.65
C GLY A 80 -4.49 13.30 -9.01
N LEU A 81 -4.43 12.78 -7.75
CA LEU A 81 -3.16 12.42 -7.14
C LEU A 81 -2.38 11.38 -7.97
N SER A 82 -3.07 10.36 -8.46
CA SER A 82 -2.46 9.29 -9.27
C SER A 82 -2.13 9.79 -10.67
N GLU A 83 -2.99 10.61 -11.27
CA GLU A 83 -2.74 11.22 -12.58
C GLU A 83 -1.51 12.12 -12.55
N PHE A 84 -1.37 12.96 -11.52
CA PHE A 84 -0.18 13.79 -11.31
C PHE A 84 1.11 12.96 -11.25
N VAL A 85 1.11 11.84 -10.52
CA VAL A 85 2.26 10.92 -10.45
C VAL A 85 2.64 10.43 -11.84
N MET A 86 1.67 9.98 -12.63
CA MET A 86 1.92 9.44 -13.95
C MET A 86 2.39 10.49 -14.94
N ALA A 87 1.76 11.67 -14.95
CA ALA A 87 2.17 12.81 -15.77
C ALA A 87 3.60 13.28 -15.45
N ALA A 88 3.93 13.38 -14.15
CA ALA A 88 5.26 13.71 -13.70
C ALA A 88 6.29 12.65 -14.12
N GLY A 89 5.93 11.37 -14.04
CA GLY A 89 6.78 10.27 -14.50
C GLY A 89 7.15 10.38 -15.98
N VAL A 90 6.17 10.65 -16.84
CA VAL A 90 6.41 10.87 -18.28
C VAL A 90 7.36 12.05 -18.49
N LYS A 91 7.12 13.17 -17.85
CA LYS A 91 7.95 14.36 -18.01
C LYS A 91 9.39 14.16 -17.49
N LEU A 92 9.55 13.48 -16.34
CA LEU A 92 10.87 13.10 -15.80
C LEU A 92 11.63 12.15 -16.72
N LEU A 93 10.94 11.22 -17.38
CA LEU A 93 11.57 10.33 -18.33
C LEU A 93 12.26 11.07 -19.47
N HIS A 94 11.63 12.13 -19.98
CA HIS A 94 12.17 12.93 -21.08
C HIS A 94 13.23 13.93 -20.64
N GLU A 95 13.04 14.64 -19.54
CA GLU A 95 13.88 15.75 -19.11
C GLU A 95 15.02 15.33 -18.18
N PHE A 96 14.69 14.52 -17.15
CA PHE A 96 15.67 14.06 -16.17
C PHE A 96 16.41 12.80 -16.62
N LYS A 97 15.74 11.89 -17.36
CA LYS A 97 16.28 10.62 -17.88
C LYS A 97 16.89 9.77 -16.76
N PRO A 98 16.08 9.32 -15.79
CA PRO A 98 16.56 8.50 -14.69
C PRO A 98 16.95 7.10 -15.18
N ASP A 99 17.93 6.48 -14.50
CA ASP A 99 18.25 5.05 -14.68
C ASP A 99 17.20 4.15 -14.04
N ILE A 100 16.62 4.60 -12.91
CA ILE A 100 15.53 3.91 -12.21
C ILE A 100 14.47 4.94 -11.85
N MET A 101 13.22 4.63 -12.18
CA MET A 101 12.06 5.43 -11.82
C MET A 101 11.02 4.59 -11.08
N TYR A 102 10.50 5.13 -9.99
CA TYR A 102 9.42 4.53 -9.21
C TYR A 102 8.23 5.47 -9.15
N LEU A 103 7.09 5.00 -9.62
CA LEU A 103 5.83 5.75 -9.63
C LEU A 103 4.82 5.02 -8.75
N SER A 104 4.35 5.67 -7.69
CA SER A 104 3.39 5.08 -6.75
C SER A 104 2.11 5.89 -6.71
N THR A 105 1.03 5.28 -7.16
CA THR A 105 -0.32 5.85 -7.12
C THR A 105 -0.99 5.62 -5.76
N THR A 106 -2.23 6.08 -5.59
CA THR A 106 -3.09 5.76 -4.45
C THR A 106 -4.24 4.86 -4.89
N ASP A 107 -4.75 4.06 -3.97
CA ASP A 107 -5.84 3.12 -4.15
C ASP A 107 -7.23 3.72 -3.85
N PHE A 108 -7.34 5.04 -3.80
CA PHE A 108 -8.59 5.76 -3.50
C PHE A 108 -9.76 5.33 -4.40
N ILE A 109 -9.50 5.16 -5.70
CA ILE A 109 -10.52 4.72 -6.66
C ILE A 109 -10.95 3.29 -6.37
N GLN A 110 -10.02 2.40 -6.07
CA GLN A 110 -10.29 0.99 -5.79
C GLN A 110 -11.08 0.78 -4.50
N HIS A 111 -10.90 1.65 -3.51
CA HIS A 111 -11.72 1.66 -2.30
C HIS A 111 -13.18 2.03 -2.55
N LYS A 112 -13.48 2.81 -3.58
CA LYS A 112 -14.82 3.33 -3.84
C LYS A 112 -15.54 2.58 -4.96
N TYR A 113 -14.83 2.18 -6.01
CA TYR A 113 -15.41 1.69 -7.24
C TYR A 113 -14.88 0.31 -7.61
N ALA A 114 -15.80 -0.61 -7.90
CA ALA A 114 -15.46 -1.95 -8.32
C ALA A 114 -14.94 -1.97 -9.77
N PRO A 115 -14.17 -3.00 -10.17
CA PRO A 115 -13.87 -3.24 -11.57
C PRO A 115 -15.17 -3.32 -12.40
N GLY A 116 -15.20 -2.60 -13.52
CA GLY A 116 -16.38 -2.49 -14.36
C GLY A 116 -17.19 -1.20 -14.16
N ASP A 117 -17.07 -0.53 -13.02
CA ASP A 117 -17.66 0.80 -12.82
C ASP A 117 -17.04 1.81 -13.78
N GLN A 118 -17.83 2.74 -14.26
CA GLN A 118 -17.37 3.75 -15.22
C GLN A 118 -16.19 4.57 -14.68
N VAL A 119 -16.23 4.95 -13.39
CA VAL A 119 -15.14 5.71 -12.75
C VAL A 119 -13.86 4.89 -12.68
N ALA A 120 -13.95 3.61 -12.29
CA ALA A 120 -12.80 2.70 -12.27
C ALA A 120 -12.23 2.50 -13.70
N ASN A 121 -13.09 2.28 -14.69
CA ASN A 121 -12.67 2.11 -16.08
C ASN A 121 -11.99 3.36 -16.63
N THR A 122 -12.51 4.56 -16.32
CA THR A 122 -11.88 5.84 -16.70
C THR A 122 -10.51 6.01 -16.07
N PHE A 123 -10.36 5.63 -14.78
CA PHE A 123 -9.08 5.65 -14.09
C PHE A 123 -8.06 4.72 -14.76
N TYR A 124 -8.45 3.47 -15.08
CA TYR A 124 -7.54 2.54 -15.75
C TYR A 124 -7.21 2.94 -17.18
N ALA A 125 -8.14 3.56 -17.91
CA ALA A 125 -7.86 4.10 -19.25
C ALA A 125 -6.85 5.27 -19.19
N MET A 126 -6.95 6.14 -18.20
CA MET A 126 -5.96 7.19 -17.93
C MET A 126 -4.59 6.57 -17.62
N PHE A 127 -4.56 5.56 -16.74
CA PHE A 127 -3.34 4.87 -16.36
C PHE A 127 -2.67 4.21 -17.58
N ASP A 128 -3.43 3.47 -18.38
CA ASP A 128 -2.96 2.81 -19.60
C ASP A 128 -2.36 3.79 -20.62
N LYS A 129 -3.00 4.95 -20.78
CA LYS A 129 -2.47 6.04 -21.64
C LYS A 129 -1.06 6.45 -21.21
N TYR A 130 -0.86 6.73 -19.91
CA TYR A 130 0.46 7.15 -19.40
C TYR A 130 1.50 6.02 -19.47
N ILE A 131 1.09 4.76 -19.25
CA ILE A 131 1.99 3.61 -19.46
C ILE A 131 2.42 3.52 -20.94
N GLY A 132 1.52 3.80 -21.87
CA GLY A 132 1.87 3.91 -23.29
C GLY A 132 2.92 4.98 -23.56
N GLU A 133 2.80 6.15 -22.95
CA GLU A 133 3.76 7.25 -23.06
C GLU A 133 5.11 6.94 -22.37
N LEU A 134 5.11 6.15 -21.31
CA LEU A 134 6.32 5.67 -20.65
C LEU A 134 7.04 4.56 -21.42
N ASN A 135 6.33 3.80 -22.27
CA ASN A 135 6.86 2.65 -22.99
C ASN A 135 7.64 3.08 -24.25
N ILE A 136 8.72 3.82 -24.05
CA ILE A 136 9.60 4.34 -25.11
C ILE A 136 11.04 3.90 -24.88
N ASN A 137 11.89 4.07 -25.90
CA ASN A 137 13.34 3.91 -25.81
C ASN A 137 13.82 2.57 -25.23
N ASN A 138 13.05 1.49 -25.45
CA ASN A 138 13.37 0.17 -24.93
C ASN A 138 13.39 0.07 -23.39
N ASN A 139 12.69 0.97 -22.67
CA ASN A 139 12.57 0.91 -21.21
C ASN A 139 12.03 -0.43 -20.75
N SER A 140 12.48 -0.89 -19.58
CA SER A 140 11.86 -1.99 -18.86
C SER A 140 10.80 -1.44 -17.90
N ILE A 141 9.57 -1.87 -18.04
CA ILE A 141 8.44 -1.43 -17.20
C ILE A 141 7.86 -2.65 -16.50
N ILE A 142 7.74 -2.57 -15.18
CA ILE A 142 6.99 -3.53 -14.38
C ILE A 142 5.85 -2.78 -13.66
N ILE A 143 4.64 -3.34 -13.76
CA ILE A 143 3.47 -2.85 -13.05
C ILE A 143 3.05 -3.92 -12.06
N THR A 144 2.91 -3.52 -10.80
CA THR A 144 2.42 -4.38 -9.73
C THR A 144 1.64 -3.56 -8.71
N ALA A 145 1.08 -4.22 -7.70
CA ALA A 145 0.43 -3.57 -6.57
C ALA A 145 0.94 -4.15 -5.25
N ASP A 146 0.74 -3.44 -4.15
CA ASP A 146 1.05 -3.88 -2.79
C ASP A 146 -0.01 -4.85 -2.25
N HIS A 147 -1.28 -4.70 -2.67
CA HIS A 147 -2.40 -5.57 -2.35
C HIS A 147 -3.51 -5.49 -3.41
N GLY A 148 -4.42 -6.46 -3.38
CA GLY A 148 -5.69 -6.43 -4.09
C GLY A 148 -6.77 -5.67 -3.31
N MET A 149 -8.04 -5.79 -3.75
CA MET A 149 -9.18 -5.11 -3.14
C MET A 149 -10.44 -5.97 -3.25
N GLN A 150 -11.18 -6.14 -2.14
CA GLN A 150 -12.43 -6.91 -2.10
C GLN A 150 -13.60 -6.08 -1.58
N PRO A 151 -14.85 -6.39 -1.99
CA PRO A 151 -16.04 -5.84 -1.35
C PRO A 151 -16.15 -6.34 0.10
N LYS A 152 -16.48 -5.44 1.01
CA LYS A 152 -16.61 -5.70 2.45
C LYS A 152 -17.96 -5.22 2.99
N SER A 153 -18.99 -5.36 2.17
CA SER A 153 -20.36 -4.96 2.52
C SER A 153 -21.30 -6.17 2.49
N LYS A 154 -22.34 -6.11 3.30
CA LYS A 154 -23.45 -7.04 3.28
C LYS A 154 -24.33 -6.82 2.04
N ALA A 155 -25.29 -7.72 1.81
CA ALA A 155 -26.21 -7.62 0.68
C ALA A 155 -27.07 -6.34 0.67
N ASP A 156 -27.32 -5.74 1.84
CA ASP A 156 -28.05 -4.48 2.01
C ASP A 156 -27.16 -3.25 1.82
N GLY A 157 -25.88 -3.43 1.48
CA GLY A 157 -24.89 -2.35 1.30
C GLY A 157 -24.23 -1.88 2.59
N SER A 158 -24.68 -2.32 3.77
CA SER A 158 -24.05 -1.95 5.04
C SER A 158 -22.68 -2.60 5.19
N PRO A 159 -21.71 -1.94 5.89
CA PRO A 159 -20.40 -2.50 6.15
C PRO A 159 -20.48 -3.85 6.87
N ASN A 160 -19.72 -4.82 6.40
CA ASN A 160 -19.58 -6.13 7.06
C ASN A 160 -18.32 -6.12 7.93
N ALA A 161 -18.45 -5.59 9.15
CA ALA A 161 -17.35 -5.39 10.07
C ALA A 161 -17.56 -6.18 11.38
N ILE A 162 -16.46 -6.67 11.96
CA ILE A 162 -16.39 -7.26 13.29
C ILE A 162 -15.54 -6.33 14.15
N TYR A 163 -16.01 -5.97 15.33
CA TYR A 163 -15.27 -5.15 16.28
C TYR A 163 -14.60 -6.03 17.33
N LEU A 164 -13.36 -6.44 17.03
CA LEU A 164 -12.67 -7.49 17.77
C LEU A 164 -12.30 -7.06 19.21
N GLN A 165 -11.96 -5.78 19.43
CA GLN A 165 -11.69 -5.28 20.79
C GLN A 165 -12.93 -5.39 21.68
N ASP A 166 -14.10 -5.00 21.16
CA ASP A 166 -15.35 -5.05 21.94
C ASP A 166 -15.71 -6.50 22.32
N ILE A 167 -15.48 -7.46 21.42
CA ILE A 167 -15.70 -8.88 21.68
C ILE A 167 -14.77 -9.38 22.80
N LEU A 168 -13.48 -9.05 22.71
CA LEU A 168 -12.49 -9.47 23.70
C LEU A 168 -12.69 -8.80 25.04
N ASP A 169 -13.03 -7.52 25.09
CA ASP A 169 -13.31 -6.78 26.32
C ASP A 169 -14.55 -7.32 27.04
N LYS A 170 -15.60 -7.67 26.28
CA LYS A 170 -16.80 -8.34 26.82
C LYS A 170 -16.47 -9.69 27.43
N LYS A 171 -15.56 -10.46 26.84
CA LYS A 171 -15.22 -11.82 27.27
C LYS A 171 -14.22 -11.85 28.43
N PHE A 172 -13.14 -11.05 28.34
CA PHE A 172 -11.99 -11.14 29.22
C PHE A 172 -11.82 -9.90 30.13
N GLY A 173 -12.73 -8.93 30.01
CA GLY A 173 -12.67 -7.66 30.73
C GLY A 173 -11.83 -6.60 30.01
N ASN A 174 -12.19 -5.34 30.24
CA ASN A 174 -11.54 -4.18 29.65
C ASN A 174 -10.04 -4.16 29.92
N ASN A 175 -9.26 -3.77 28.92
CA ASN A 175 -7.79 -3.70 28.97
C ASN A 175 -7.08 -5.05 29.22
N SER A 176 -7.71 -6.19 29.07
CA SER A 176 -7.04 -7.51 29.06
C SER A 176 -6.20 -7.71 27.81
N SER A 177 -6.62 -7.11 26.69
CA SER A 177 -5.96 -7.16 25.40
C SER A 177 -5.93 -5.78 24.73
N LYS A 178 -5.13 -5.68 23.66
CA LYS A 178 -5.11 -4.54 22.75
C LYS A 178 -5.09 -5.03 21.31
N VAL A 179 -6.15 -4.75 20.57
CA VAL A 179 -6.26 -5.01 19.12
C VAL A 179 -5.62 -3.86 18.37
N ILE A 180 -4.67 -4.17 17.50
CA ILE A 180 -3.99 -3.22 16.61
C ILE A 180 -4.32 -3.58 15.17
N LEU A 181 -4.78 -2.58 14.41
CA LEU A 181 -5.04 -2.66 12.98
C LEU A 181 -3.89 -2.00 12.22
N PRO A 182 -3.49 -2.50 11.04
CA PRO A 182 -2.39 -1.92 10.26
C PRO A 182 -2.76 -0.57 9.63
N ILE A 183 -4.03 -0.35 9.32
CA ILE A 183 -4.53 0.89 8.75
C ILE A 183 -4.78 1.88 9.89
N THR A 184 -3.91 2.86 10.04
CA THR A 184 -3.96 3.86 11.12
C THR A 184 -4.05 5.30 10.61
N ASP A 185 -4.35 5.50 9.32
CA ASP A 185 -4.42 6.83 8.72
C ASP A 185 -5.70 7.55 9.20
N PRO A 186 -5.59 8.70 9.88
CA PRO A 186 -6.74 9.45 10.34
C PRO A 186 -7.58 10.05 9.19
N TYR A 187 -7.05 10.11 7.98
CA TYR A 187 -7.74 10.66 6.81
C TYR A 187 -8.57 9.64 6.02
N VAL A 188 -8.64 8.40 6.47
CA VAL A 188 -9.39 7.32 5.78
C VAL A 188 -10.89 7.40 6.04
N VAL A 189 -11.49 8.48 5.58
CA VAL A 189 -12.95 8.68 5.69
C VAL A 189 -13.74 7.67 4.84
N HIS A 190 -13.14 7.14 3.78
CA HIS A 190 -13.80 6.27 2.81
C HIS A 190 -13.78 4.78 3.16
N HIS A 191 -13.05 4.35 4.19
CA HIS A 191 -13.06 2.95 4.67
C HIS A 191 -12.97 2.82 6.20
N GLY A 192 -13.05 3.93 6.94
CA GLY A 192 -13.09 3.95 8.41
C GLY A 192 -11.90 3.24 9.09
N ALA A 193 -10.74 3.16 8.44
CA ALA A 193 -9.57 2.38 8.89
C ALA A 193 -9.84 0.87 9.09
N LEU A 194 -10.89 0.33 8.45
CA LEU A 194 -11.25 -1.09 8.50
C LEU A 194 -10.45 -1.88 7.46
N GLY A 195 -9.85 -2.98 7.87
CA GLY A 195 -9.12 -3.92 7.01
C GLY A 195 -9.42 -5.36 7.38
N SER A 196 -8.75 -6.32 6.73
CA SER A 196 -8.97 -7.75 6.99
C SER A 196 -7.93 -8.38 7.91
N PHE A 197 -7.04 -7.60 8.53
CA PHE A 197 -5.96 -8.05 9.39
C PHE A 197 -6.01 -7.35 10.76
N ALA A 198 -5.73 -8.10 11.81
CA ALA A 198 -5.50 -7.56 13.15
C ALA A 198 -4.38 -8.32 13.86
N THR A 199 -3.63 -7.62 14.70
CA THR A 199 -2.72 -8.23 15.66
C THR A 199 -3.12 -7.87 17.09
N ILE A 200 -3.01 -8.82 18.02
CA ILE A 200 -3.54 -8.70 19.36
C ILE A 200 -2.43 -8.87 20.37
N TYR A 201 -2.30 -7.90 21.25
CA TYR A 201 -1.38 -7.94 22.41
C TYR A 201 -2.19 -8.27 23.66
N LEU A 202 -1.75 -9.26 24.42
CA LEU A 202 -2.37 -9.66 25.68
C LEU A 202 -1.53 -9.16 26.87
N LYS A 203 -2.18 -8.72 27.93
CA LYS A 203 -1.49 -8.43 29.19
C LYS A 203 -0.98 -9.72 29.86
N ASP A 204 -1.82 -10.74 29.90
CA ASP A 204 -1.49 -12.05 30.46
C ASP A 204 -1.23 -13.05 29.31
N LYS A 205 0.04 -13.36 29.09
CA LYS A 205 0.46 -14.29 28.02
C LYS A 205 -0.02 -15.74 28.23
N SER A 206 -0.36 -16.12 29.46
CA SER A 206 -0.93 -17.45 29.74
C SER A 206 -2.29 -17.65 29.10
N LYS A 207 -2.97 -16.55 28.70
CA LYS A 207 -4.28 -16.55 28.07
C LYS A 207 -4.28 -16.66 26.55
N ILE A 208 -3.10 -16.78 25.90
CA ILE A 208 -3.02 -16.81 24.43
C ILE A 208 -3.91 -17.91 23.85
N ASN A 209 -3.78 -19.14 24.32
CA ASN A 209 -4.57 -20.27 23.79
C ASN A 209 -6.08 -20.10 24.02
N GLU A 210 -6.47 -19.66 25.23
CA GLU A 210 -7.87 -19.42 25.55
C GLU A 210 -8.46 -18.32 24.66
N THR A 211 -7.70 -17.24 24.43
CA THR A 211 -8.13 -16.14 23.56
C THR A 211 -8.23 -16.58 22.11
N MET A 212 -7.27 -17.37 21.60
CA MET A 212 -7.34 -17.94 20.24
C MET A 212 -8.58 -18.80 20.05
N GLU A 213 -8.89 -19.70 21.01
CA GLU A 213 -10.08 -20.56 20.94
C GLU A 213 -11.38 -19.75 20.97
N GLU A 214 -11.40 -18.61 21.67
CA GLU A 214 -12.56 -17.72 21.67
C GLU A 214 -12.74 -17.02 20.31
N ILE A 215 -11.65 -16.54 19.72
CA ILE A 215 -11.68 -15.87 18.41
C ILE A 215 -12.05 -16.85 17.29
N LYS A 216 -11.60 -18.10 17.34
CA LYS A 216 -11.95 -19.16 16.37
C LYS A 216 -13.45 -19.45 16.30
N LYS A 217 -14.24 -19.09 17.32
CA LYS A 217 -15.69 -19.24 17.31
C LYS A 217 -16.40 -18.20 16.42
N ILE A 218 -15.69 -17.14 16.03
CA ILE A 218 -16.22 -16.08 15.17
C ILE A 218 -16.11 -16.56 13.72
N LYS A 219 -17.25 -16.84 13.09
CA LYS A 219 -17.33 -17.43 11.74
C LYS A 219 -16.68 -16.58 10.64
N GLU A 220 -16.66 -15.29 10.86
CA GLU A 220 -16.12 -14.29 9.94
C GLU A 220 -14.59 -14.15 10.05
N ILE A 221 -13.94 -14.84 10.99
CA ILE A 221 -12.47 -14.90 11.09
C ILE A 221 -11.99 -16.26 10.59
N GLU A 222 -11.19 -16.27 9.55
CA GLU A 222 -10.70 -17.49 8.91
C GLU A 222 -9.29 -17.89 9.38
N VAL A 223 -8.49 -16.92 9.85
CA VAL A 223 -7.14 -17.17 10.38
C VAL A 223 -7.06 -16.69 11.82
N VAL A 224 -6.64 -17.60 12.71
CA VAL A 224 -6.29 -17.29 14.10
C VAL A 224 -5.05 -18.10 14.46
N VAL A 225 -3.91 -17.45 14.54
CA VAL A 225 -2.61 -18.08 14.79
C VAL A 225 -1.81 -17.33 15.85
N SER A 226 -0.88 -18.01 16.50
CA SER A 226 0.07 -17.35 17.39
C SER A 226 1.05 -16.47 16.62
N ASN A 227 1.70 -15.54 17.30
CA ASN A 227 2.80 -14.73 16.74
C ASN A 227 3.82 -15.60 16.00
N GLU A 228 4.28 -16.69 16.62
CA GLU A 228 5.32 -17.54 16.06
C GLU A 228 4.89 -18.16 14.73
N VAL A 229 3.73 -18.80 14.71
CA VAL A 229 3.18 -19.47 13.51
C VAL A 229 2.87 -18.46 12.41
N GLY A 230 2.18 -17.36 12.74
CA GLY A 230 1.79 -16.39 11.74
C GLY A 230 2.97 -15.59 11.17
N CYS A 231 4.01 -15.32 11.97
CA CYS A 231 5.20 -14.65 11.46
C CYS A 231 6.04 -15.54 10.54
N GLU A 232 6.07 -16.85 10.80
CA GLU A 232 6.72 -17.80 9.92
C GLU A 232 5.95 -18.01 8.61
N GLU A 233 4.63 -18.20 8.70
CA GLU A 233 3.77 -18.50 7.55
C GLU A 233 3.61 -17.29 6.60
N TYR A 234 3.55 -16.07 7.15
CA TYR A 234 3.28 -14.85 6.39
C TYR A 234 4.50 -13.92 6.25
N ASP A 235 5.70 -14.37 6.65
CA ASP A 235 6.94 -13.59 6.58
C ASP A 235 6.85 -12.23 7.30
N LEU A 236 6.27 -12.23 8.50
CA LEU A 236 6.08 -11.03 9.31
C LEU A 236 7.16 -10.89 10.39
N PRO A 237 7.54 -9.65 10.78
CA PRO A 237 8.58 -9.43 11.78
C PRO A 237 8.06 -9.73 13.20
N LYS A 238 8.55 -10.82 13.82
CA LYS A 238 8.11 -11.32 15.14
C LYS A 238 8.10 -10.26 16.24
N ASP A 239 9.07 -9.37 16.24
CA ASP A 239 9.22 -8.31 17.25
C ASP A 239 8.28 -7.11 17.04
N ARG A 240 7.48 -7.11 15.96
CA ARG A 240 6.52 -6.05 15.63
C ARG A 240 5.07 -6.52 15.60
N MET A 241 4.86 -7.83 15.74
CA MET A 241 3.52 -8.41 15.79
C MET A 241 3.09 -8.69 17.24
N GLY A 242 1.79 -8.64 17.49
CA GLY A 242 1.20 -9.04 18.76
C GLY A 242 1.31 -10.54 19.03
N ASP A 243 0.75 -11.00 20.12
CA ASP A 243 0.77 -12.41 20.54
C ASP A 243 -0.08 -13.31 19.64
N ILE A 244 -1.13 -12.73 19.04
CA ILE A 244 -2.08 -13.43 18.16
C ILE A 244 -2.23 -12.59 16.88
N ILE A 245 -2.31 -13.29 15.75
CA ILE A 245 -2.58 -12.72 14.43
C ILE A 245 -3.92 -13.26 13.96
N CYS A 246 -4.78 -12.37 13.47
CA CYS A 246 -6.10 -12.70 12.93
C CYS A 246 -6.30 -12.11 11.55
N MET A 247 -6.96 -12.87 10.67
CA MET A 247 -7.44 -12.37 9.38
C MET A 247 -8.92 -12.75 9.20
N SER A 248 -9.70 -11.84 8.67
CA SER A 248 -11.10 -12.06 8.37
C SER A 248 -11.31 -12.83 7.07
N SER A 249 -12.48 -13.41 6.92
CA SER A 249 -12.94 -13.99 5.66
C SER A 249 -13.07 -12.93 4.56
N GLN A 250 -13.16 -13.39 3.31
CA GLN A 250 -13.10 -12.59 2.10
C GLN A 250 -13.95 -11.31 2.13
N TYR A 251 -15.17 -11.38 2.63
CA TYR A 251 -16.14 -10.28 2.56
C TYR A 251 -16.34 -9.53 3.89
N THR A 252 -15.44 -9.75 4.85
CA THR A 252 -15.53 -9.16 6.18
C THR A 252 -14.30 -8.30 6.46
N THR A 253 -14.45 -7.29 7.32
CA THR A 253 -13.36 -6.50 7.89
C THR A 253 -13.30 -6.67 9.40
N ILE A 254 -12.14 -6.38 9.97
CA ILE A 254 -11.91 -6.30 11.41
C ILE A 254 -11.71 -4.84 11.79
N GLY A 255 -12.51 -4.37 12.74
CA GLY A 255 -12.32 -3.12 13.46
C GLY A 255 -11.81 -3.36 14.87
N SER A 256 -11.32 -2.31 15.52
CA SER A 256 -10.99 -2.36 16.95
C SER A 256 -12.28 -2.32 17.78
N SER A 257 -12.83 -1.18 18.08
CA SER A 257 -14.14 -0.99 18.73
C SER A 257 -15.08 -0.23 17.80
N GLU A 258 -16.37 -0.45 17.89
CA GLU A 258 -17.38 0.24 17.05
C GLU A 258 -17.25 1.76 17.16
N SER A 259 -17.04 2.26 18.37
CA SER A 259 -16.87 3.69 18.63
C SER A 259 -15.61 4.32 18.02
N SER A 260 -14.63 3.51 17.59
CA SER A 260 -13.36 3.98 17.00
C SER A 260 -13.43 4.13 15.48
N HIS A 261 -14.54 3.73 14.83
CA HIS A 261 -14.70 3.73 13.39
C HIS A 261 -15.94 4.52 12.97
N ASP A 262 -15.74 5.75 12.52
CA ASP A 262 -16.85 6.56 11.98
C ASP A 262 -17.17 6.14 10.54
N LEU A 263 -18.19 5.32 10.38
CA LEU A 263 -18.68 4.86 9.08
C LEU A 263 -19.82 5.72 8.53
N SER A 264 -20.24 6.78 9.22
CA SER A 264 -21.36 7.66 8.81
C SER A 264 -21.09 8.42 7.51
N LYS A 265 -19.82 8.54 7.12
CA LYS A 265 -19.39 9.23 5.90
C LYS A 265 -19.17 8.31 4.70
N LEU A 266 -19.40 7.01 4.85
CA LEU A 266 -19.37 6.10 3.71
C LEU A 266 -20.56 6.40 2.80
N LYS A 267 -20.25 6.74 1.55
CA LYS A 267 -21.25 7.00 0.50
C LYS A 267 -21.45 5.81 -0.43
N GLU A 268 -20.41 5.03 -0.60
CA GLU A 268 -20.40 3.83 -1.43
C GLU A 268 -20.20 2.58 -0.54
N PRO A 269 -20.60 1.38 -1.02
CA PRO A 269 -20.37 0.14 -0.31
C PRO A 269 -18.90 -0.04 0.05
N LEU A 270 -18.62 -0.46 1.30
CA LEU A 270 -17.25 -0.63 1.79
C LEU A 270 -16.45 -1.61 0.93
N ARG A 271 -15.27 -1.20 0.53
CA ARG A 271 -14.23 -2.04 -0.09
C ARG A 271 -12.95 -1.86 0.70
N SER A 272 -12.23 -2.95 0.96
CA SER A 272 -10.98 -2.90 1.73
C SER A 272 -10.10 -4.12 1.42
N HIS A 273 -8.99 -4.24 2.13
CA HIS A 273 -7.92 -5.19 1.89
C HIS A 273 -7.24 -5.64 3.20
N GLY A 274 -6.14 -6.39 3.08
CA GLY A 274 -5.27 -6.78 4.18
C GLY A 274 -5.38 -8.24 4.60
N GLY A 275 -6.29 -9.02 4.01
CA GLY A 275 -6.44 -10.45 4.26
C GLY A 275 -5.80 -11.33 3.17
N LEU A 276 -6.05 -12.63 3.27
CA LEU A 276 -5.51 -13.62 2.33
C LEU A 276 -6.08 -13.44 0.91
N HIS A 277 -7.30 -12.94 0.80
CA HIS A 277 -8.03 -12.78 -0.47
C HIS A 277 -7.60 -11.57 -1.28
N GLU A 278 -6.78 -10.68 -0.72
CA GLU A 278 -6.21 -9.52 -1.38
C GLU A 278 -4.69 -9.68 -1.64
N ARG A 279 -4.14 -10.89 -1.49
CA ARG A 279 -2.69 -11.18 -1.72
C ARG A 279 -2.32 -11.29 -3.19
N GLU A 280 -3.25 -11.71 -4.04
CA GLU A 280 -2.97 -11.81 -5.47
C GLU A 280 -3.06 -10.44 -6.12
N VAL A 281 -1.96 -10.04 -6.76
CA VAL A 281 -1.80 -8.75 -7.42
C VAL A 281 -1.28 -8.95 -8.84
N PRO A 282 -1.55 -7.99 -9.77
CA PRO A 282 -0.98 -8.07 -11.10
C PRO A 282 0.56 -7.97 -11.05
N PHE A 283 1.21 -8.68 -11.97
CA PHE A 283 2.63 -8.53 -12.26
C PHE A 283 2.79 -8.48 -13.79
N ILE A 284 2.84 -7.27 -14.33
CA ILE A 284 2.80 -7.00 -15.76
C ILE A 284 4.14 -6.43 -16.20
N SER A 285 4.73 -7.00 -17.25
CA SER A 285 5.98 -6.54 -17.85
C SER A 285 5.81 -6.25 -19.33
N ASN A 286 6.40 -5.15 -19.81
CA ASN A 286 6.52 -4.88 -21.25
C ASN A 286 7.66 -5.67 -21.91
N LYS A 287 8.49 -6.37 -21.13
CA LYS A 287 9.55 -7.27 -21.59
C LYS A 287 9.19 -8.70 -21.29
N LYS A 288 9.68 -9.63 -22.12
CA LYS A 288 9.53 -11.04 -21.84
C LYS A 288 10.33 -11.42 -20.59
N ILE A 289 9.64 -11.92 -19.57
CA ILE A 289 10.27 -12.49 -18.38
C ILE A 289 10.93 -13.82 -18.80
N ASN A 290 12.25 -13.92 -18.66
CA ASN A 290 12.99 -15.09 -19.06
C ASN A 290 12.54 -16.35 -18.30
N SER A 291 12.43 -17.49 -18.99
CA SER A 291 11.92 -18.77 -18.47
C SER A 291 12.69 -19.34 -17.28
N PHE A 292 13.94 -18.95 -17.06
CA PHE A 292 14.72 -19.34 -15.88
C PHE A 292 14.10 -18.88 -14.54
N LEU A 293 13.14 -17.98 -14.62
CA LEU A 293 12.45 -17.39 -13.47
C LEU A 293 10.97 -17.78 -13.42
N SER A 294 10.48 -18.52 -14.44
CA SER A 294 9.07 -18.89 -14.59
C SER A 294 8.55 -19.89 -13.55
N ASP A 295 9.46 -20.66 -12.91
CA ASP A 295 9.07 -21.69 -11.96
C ASP A 295 8.97 -21.17 -10.52
N LYS A 296 9.36 -19.89 -10.28
CA LYS A 296 9.24 -19.24 -8.98
C LYS A 296 7.91 -18.48 -8.89
N LYS A 297 7.20 -18.66 -7.79
CA LYS A 297 6.08 -17.79 -7.46
C LYS A 297 6.59 -16.35 -7.33
N LEU A 298 6.07 -15.45 -8.18
CA LEU A 298 6.47 -14.04 -8.17
C LEU A 298 5.81 -13.31 -7.01
N ASN A 299 6.56 -12.41 -6.39
CA ASN A 299 6.06 -11.45 -5.44
C ASN A 299 6.21 -10.02 -5.99
N ASN A 300 5.42 -9.09 -5.50
CA ASN A 300 5.49 -7.70 -5.94
C ASN A 300 6.89 -7.06 -5.74
N TYR A 301 7.61 -7.43 -4.70
CA TYR A 301 8.97 -6.94 -4.45
C TYR A 301 10.02 -7.48 -5.44
N ASP A 302 9.72 -8.54 -6.19
CA ASP A 302 10.57 -9.03 -7.27
C ASP A 302 10.60 -8.06 -8.48
N ALA A 303 9.71 -7.04 -8.51
CA ALA A 303 9.57 -6.09 -9.60
C ALA A 303 10.89 -5.41 -9.99
N PHE A 304 11.70 -5.00 -9.02
CA PHE A 304 13.00 -4.37 -9.29
C PHE A 304 14.00 -5.32 -9.95
N TYR A 305 14.03 -6.57 -9.50
CA TYR A 305 14.91 -7.58 -10.10
C TYR A 305 14.56 -7.80 -11.57
N TYR A 306 13.26 -7.97 -11.86
CA TYR A 306 12.81 -8.19 -13.25
C TYR A 306 12.91 -6.96 -14.13
N ALA A 307 12.71 -5.76 -13.60
CA ALA A 307 12.91 -4.53 -14.34
C ALA A 307 14.35 -4.39 -14.83
N ILE A 308 15.32 -4.72 -13.97
CA ILE A 308 16.75 -4.61 -14.29
C ILE A 308 17.18 -5.76 -15.21
N ALA A 309 16.79 -7.02 -14.92
CA ALA A 309 17.10 -8.15 -15.78
C ALA A 309 16.45 -8.04 -17.18
N GLY A 310 15.30 -7.38 -17.30
CA GLY A 310 14.66 -7.08 -18.58
C GLY A 310 15.31 -5.94 -19.36
N ALA A 311 16.14 -5.12 -18.70
CA ALA A 311 16.91 -4.05 -19.34
C ALA A 311 18.26 -4.54 -19.92
N MET A 312 18.75 -5.70 -19.46
CA MET A 312 19.96 -6.36 -19.99
C MET A 312 19.61 -7.25 -21.17
#